data_e2eac466d8ac6ece8e4065ebd6ec00f1
#
_entry.id   e2eac466d8ac6ece8e4065ebd6ec00f1
#
_cell.length_a   1.000
_cell.length_b   1.000
_cell.length_c   1.000
_cell.angle_alpha   90.00
_cell.angle_beta   90.00
_cell.angle_gamma   90.00
#
_symmetry.space_group_name_H-M   'P 1'
#
loop_
_entity.id
_entity.type
_entity.pdbx_description
1 polymer ?
#
loop_
_entity_poly.entity_id
_entity_poly.type
_entity_poly.pdbx_seq_one_letter_code
_entity_poly.pdbx_strand_id
1 'polypeptide(L)'
;MTALPMLCALLTVQQTPFTVGPVTARPGERASGYLGVPAGVDSGTRIPITVIRGARPGPTVALIAGTHGVEVAPIVALQRARAAIDPAALAGTVLMVHVANLPSYLRRTVYYSPIDGKNLNRVYPGRPDGTVSERIAHVITTEIIDRADYLVDMHSGDGNEMVRPYAYAGRLGLDARTDSLSREIALAWGHTRIVIDTERPRDPAASVYTQNTAHLRRKPAITSEGGYLGLADEEMVQHNLTGVLRLLRHLRMLPGAPDPLPAAVYFERTEVVRSPGTGIWYPAVAEGQAVAAGSVLGVLTGFFGDTLAVLRAPFGGVMMYVVPTPAMNQGEPVGMVAVPILAP
;
A
#
# COMPACT_ATOMS: atom_id res chain seq x y z
N MET A 1 -4.76 54.17 37.92
CA MET A 1 -4.77 52.71 37.76
C MET A 1 -4.26 52.42 36.35
N THR A 2 -2.98 52.11 36.22
CA THR A 2 -2.33 51.81 34.94
C THR A 2 -2.36 50.31 34.74
N ALA A 3 -3.12 49.87 33.74
CA ALA A 3 -3.16 48.45 33.31
C ALA A 3 -1.87 48.09 32.57
N LEU A 4 -1.12 47.14 33.10
CA LEU A 4 0.05 46.55 32.47
C LEU A 4 -0.42 45.58 31.37
N PRO A 5 0.04 45.68 30.13
CA PRO A 5 -0.29 44.69 29.11
C PRO A 5 0.45 43.36 29.40
N MET A 6 -0.33 42.31 29.56
CA MET A 6 0.17 40.93 29.71
C MET A 6 0.68 40.45 28.36
N LEU A 7 2.00 40.49 28.18
CA LEU A 7 2.67 39.98 26.98
C LEU A 7 2.65 38.44 27.04
N CYS A 8 1.70 37.82 26.29
CA CYS A 8 1.68 36.37 26.12
C CYS A 8 2.84 35.97 25.19
N ALA A 9 3.96 35.55 25.76
CA ALA A 9 5.05 34.97 25.00
C ALA A 9 4.57 33.62 24.42
N LEU A 10 4.28 33.59 23.13
CA LEU A 10 4.11 32.33 22.39
C LEU A 10 5.45 31.60 22.39
N LEU A 11 5.61 30.61 23.27
CA LEU A 11 6.69 29.64 23.20
C LEU A 11 6.57 28.88 21.87
N THR A 12 7.34 29.32 20.86
CA THR A 12 7.51 28.55 19.64
C THR A 12 8.31 27.30 19.99
N VAL A 13 7.64 26.14 20.06
CA VAL A 13 8.31 24.86 20.16
C VAL A 13 9.12 24.68 18.87
N GLN A 14 10.43 24.89 18.97
CA GLN A 14 11.34 24.74 17.82
C GLN A 14 11.40 23.25 17.48
N GLN A 15 10.87 22.87 16.33
CA GLN A 15 10.92 21.50 15.86
C GLN A 15 12.34 21.09 15.52
N THR A 16 12.71 19.85 15.83
CA THR A 16 13.99 19.25 15.45
C THR A 16 13.96 18.72 14.01
N PRO A 17 15.08 18.65 13.32
CA PRO A 17 15.20 17.92 12.06
C PRO A 17 14.73 16.48 12.19
N PHE A 18 14.19 15.92 11.10
CA PHE A 18 13.80 14.51 11.02
C PHE A 18 14.79 13.76 10.14
N THR A 19 15.44 12.73 10.69
CA THR A 19 16.48 11.96 9.99
C THR A 19 16.04 10.52 9.81
N VAL A 20 16.16 9.98 8.60
CA VAL A 20 15.91 8.58 8.25
C VAL A 20 17.13 8.05 7.50
N GLY A 21 17.89 7.15 8.12
CA GLY A 21 19.20 6.76 7.62
C GLY A 21 20.07 8.00 7.33
N PRO A 22 20.60 8.18 6.11
CA PRO A 22 21.42 9.35 5.76
C PRO A 22 20.61 10.59 5.35
N VAL A 23 19.28 10.53 5.32
CA VAL A 23 18.41 11.59 4.80
C VAL A 23 17.87 12.42 5.96
N THR A 24 18.23 13.70 6.02
CA THR A 24 17.78 14.65 7.04
C THR A 24 17.04 15.83 6.40
N ALA A 25 15.82 16.09 6.88
CA ALA A 25 15.06 17.29 6.54
C ALA A 25 14.84 18.17 7.77
N ARG A 26 15.12 19.48 7.65
CA ARG A 26 14.80 20.47 8.68
C ARG A 26 13.32 20.87 8.60
N PRO A 27 12.76 21.47 9.66
CA PRO A 27 11.41 22.02 9.59
C PRO A 27 11.22 22.96 8.40
N GLY A 28 10.17 22.73 7.62
CA GLY A 28 9.89 23.46 6.37
C GLY A 28 10.72 22.99 5.16
N GLU A 29 11.43 21.88 5.26
CA GLU A 29 12.27 21.34 4.19
C GLU A 29 11.83 19.94 3.73
N ARG A 30 12.33 19.59 2.56
CA ARG A 30 12.23 18.22 2.01
C ARG A 30 13.62 17.76 1.58
N ALA A 31 13.96 16.52 1.91
CA ALA A 31 15.22 15.89 1.51
C ALA A 31 14.94 14.51 0.89
N SER A 32 15.71 14.13 -0.10
CA SER A 32 15.61 12.80 -0.75
C SER A 32 16.97 12.14 -0.80
N GLY A 33 16.98 10.82 -0.75
CA GLY A 33 18.19 10.01 -0.80
C GLY A 33 17.85 8.52 -0.81
N TYR A 34 18.78 7.71 -0.36
CA TYR A 34 18.64 6.26 -0.36
C TYR A 34 18.92 5.67 1.01
N LEU A 35 18.04 4.78 1.46
CA LEU A 35 18.37 3.85 2.54
C LEU A 35 19.19 2.69 1.96
N GLY A 36 20.34 2.43 2.55
CA GLY A 36 21.16 1.28 2.18
C GLY A 36 20.56 -0.02 2.73
N VAL A 37 20.53 -1.05 1.89
CA VAL A 37 20.31 -2.45 2.29
C VAL A 37 21.60 -3.19 1.99
N PRO A 38 22.47 -3.41 2.98
CA PRO A 38 23.79 -3.98 2.75
C PRO A 38 23.71 -5.39 2.18
N ALA A 39 24.74 -5.81 1.47
CA ALA A 39 24.89 -7.20 1.04
C ALA A 39 25.00 -8.11 2.28
N GLY A 40 24.52 -9.35 2.14
CA GLY A 40 24.58 -10.38 3.18
C GLY A 40 24.73 -11.74 2.52
N VAL A 41 23.76 -12.65 2.70
CA VAL A 41 23.74 -13.96 2.04
C VAL A 41 23.57 -13.86 0.52
N ASP A 42 23.11 -12.71 0.05
CA ASP A 42 22.96 -12.35 -1.36
C ASP A 42 23.27 -10.85 -1.58
N SER A 43 23.01 -10.31 -2.77
CA SER A 43 23.33 -8.94 -3.15
C SER A 43 22.61 -7.91 -2.29
N GLY A 44 23.29 -6.81 -2.00
CA GLY A 44 22.67 -5.62 -1.41
C GLY A 44 21.85 -4.81 -2.42
N THR A 45 21.09 -3.85 -1.91
CA THR A 45 20.32 -2.90 -2.69
C THR A 45 20.19 -1.56 -1.96
N ARG A 46 19.35 -0.68 -2.48
CA ARG A 46 19.02 0.61 -1.85
C ARG A 46 17.56 0.97 -2.11
N ILE A 47 16.98 1.71 -1.20
CA ILE A 47 15.57 2.12 -1.23
C ILE A 47 15.51 3.63 -1.40
N PRO A 48 14.96 4.17 -2.50
CA PRO A 48 14.80 5.61 -2.68
C PRO A 48 13.70 6.15 -1.76
N ILE A 49 14.04 7.14 -0.94
CA ILE A 49 13.13 7.75 0.01
C ILE A 49 13.10 9.27 -0.10
N THR A 50 12.01 9.88 0.36
CA THR A 50 11.92 11.32 0.66
C THR A 50 11.37 11.52 2.06
N VAL A 51 11.98 12.43 2.81
CA VAL A 51 11.47 12.97 4.06
C VAL A 51 10.98 14.39 3.78
N ILE A 52 9.70 14.68 4.02
CA ILE A 52 9.14 16.03 3.99
C ILE A 52 8.83 16.41 5.43
N ARG A 53 9.63 17.32 6.01
CA ARG A 53 9.44 17.81 7.38
C ARG A 53 8.66 19.12 7.34
N GLY A 54 7.44 19.10 7.83
CA GLY A 54 6.60 20.28 7.90
C GLY A 54 7.14 21.35 8.85
N ALA A 55 6.79 22.61 8.58
CA ALA A 55 7.15 23.74 9.45
C ALA A 55 6.39 23.74 10.78
N ARG A 56 5.31 22.98 10.91
CA ARG A 56 4.46 22.90 12.10
C ARG A 56 4.46 21.48 12.69
N PRO A 57 4.26 21.32 14.02
CA PRO A 57 4.06 20.01 14.64
C PRO A 57 2.86 19.28 14.04
N GLY A 58 2.93 17.96 14.02
CA GLY A 58 1.87 17.09 13.51
C GLY A 58 2.33 15.65 13.45
N PRO A 59 1.47 14.71 13.00
CA PRO A 59 1.79 13.30 12.92
C PRO A 59 2.81 12.99 11.81
N THR A 60 3.34 11.78 11.85
CA THR A 60 4.20 11.22 10.80
C THR A 60 3.38 10.21 9.98
N VAL A 61 3.29 10.44 8.67
CA VAL A 61 2.62 9.54 7.73
C VAL A 61 3.65 8.86 6.85
N ALA A 62 3.64 7.54 6.81
CA ALA A 62 4.43 6.75 5.87
C ALA A 62 3.60 6.38 4.64
N LEU A 63 4.14 6.62 3.46
CA LEU A 63 3.60 6.26 2.16
C LEU A 63 4.63 5.34 1.49
N ILE A 64 4.26 4.08 1.24
CA ILE A 64 5.17 3.08 0.69
C ILE A 64 4.63 2.62 -0.66
N ALA A 65 5.44 2.72 -1.73
CA ALA A 65 5.11 2.23 -3.06
C ALA A 65 6.22 1.29 -3.58
N GLY A 66 5.88 0.50 -4.60
CA GLY A 66 6.83 -0.39 -5.25
C GLY A 66 7.27 -1.56 -4.38
N THR A 67 6.44 -2.04 -3.49
CA THR A 67 6.59 -3.30 -2.76
C THR A 67 6.65 -4.46 -3.75
N HIS A 68 5.76 -4.46 -4.76
CA HIS A 68 5.96 -5.17 -6.01
C HIS A 68 6.47 -4.16 -7.05
N GLY A 69 7.58 -4.49 -7.72
CA GLY A 69 8.36 -3.50 -8.46
C GLY A 69 7.68 -2.95 -9.71
N VAL A 70 6.76 -3.68 -10.33
CA VAL A 70 6.06 -3.23 -11.53
C VAL A 70 4.68 -2.63 -11.28
N GLU A 71 4.33 -2.36 -10.03
CA GLU A 71 3.15 -1.56 -9.66
C GLU A 71 3.46 -0.06 -9.80
N VAL A 72 3.40 0.47 -11.03
CA VAL A 72 4.03 1.75 -11.37
C VAL A 72 3.15 2.96 -11.04
N ALA A 73 1.81 2.84 -11.09
CA ALA A 73 0.91 3.98 -10.84
C ALA A 73 1.15 4.67 -9.48
N PRO A 74 1.25 3.95 -8.33
CA PRO A 74 1.55 4.56 -7.04
C PRO A 74 2.98 5.15 -6.97
N ILE A 75 3.96 4.56 -7.67
CA ILE A 75 5.33 5.10 -7.74
C ILE A 75 5.32 6.50 -8.37
N VAL A 76 4.63 6.65 -9.51
CA VAL A 76 4.50 7.94 -10.21
C VAL A 76 3.66 8.92 -9.38
N ALA A 77 2.60 8.45 -8.72
CA ALA A 77 1.80 9.29 -7.82
C ALA A 77 2.63 9.87 -6.67
N LEU A 78 3.52 9.09 -6.05
CA LEU A 78 4.43 9.60 -5.01
C LEU A 78 5.42 10.64 -5.54
N GLN A 79 5.91 10.50 -6.78
CA GLN A 79 6.75 11.54 -7.39
C GLN A 79 5.98 12.85 -7.53
N ARG A 80 4.72 12.80 -7.98
CA ARG A 80 3.85 13.97 -8.09
C ARG A 80 3.48 14.55 -6.74
N ALA A 81 3.12 13.71 -5.76
CA ALA A 81 2.82 14.13 -4.39
C ALA A 81 4.02 14.82 -3.74
N ARG A 82 5.24 14.30 -3.96
CA ARG A 82 6.47 14.95 -3.51
C ARG A 82 6.62 16.38 -4.02
N ALA A 83 6.23 16.63 -5.26
CA ALA A 83 6.26 17.97 -5.85
C ALA A 83 5.13 18.87 -5.32
N ALA A 84 3.94 18.31 -5.13
CA ALA A 84 2.72 19.04 -4.74
C ALA A 84 2.67 19.44 -3.25
N ILE A 85 3.35 18.70 -2.36
CA ILE A 85 3.36 19.00 -0.93
C ILE A 85 4.36 20.10 -0.63
N ASP A 86 3.87 21.27 -0.21
CA ASP A 86 4.71 22.37 0.27
C ASP A 86 5.12 22.13 1.73
N PRO A 87 6.42 21.94 2.02
CA PRO A 87 6.89 21.72 3.39
C PRO A 87 6.59 22.90 4.34
N ALA A 88 6.54 24.13 3.82
CA ALA A 88 6.26 25.31 4.63
C ALA A 88 4.79 25.33 5.11
N ALA A 89 3.88 24.76 4.32
CA ALA A 89 2.46 24.66 4.67
C ALA A 89 2.12 23.37 5.44
N LEU A 90 3.03 22.39 5.47
CA LEU A 90 2.81 21.08 6.09
C LEU A 90 2.89 21.16 7.62
N ALA A 91 2.05 20.36 8.30
CA ALA A 91 2.18 20.00 9.70
C ALA A 91 2.62 18.53 9.83
N GLY A 92 3.60 18.24 10.68
CA GLY A 92 4.11 16.88 10.88
C GLY A 92 5.16 16.47 9.84
N THR A 93 5.20 15.18 9.51
CA THR A 93 6.22 14.60 8.61
C THR A 93 5.58 13.64 7.62
N VAL A 94 6.00 13.67 6.38
CA VAL A 94 5.66 12.64 5.38
C VAL A 94 6.93 11.88 5.01
N LEU A 95 6.91 10.57 5.22
CA LEU A 95 7.94 9.62 4.83
C LEU A 95 7.48 8.92 3.56
N MET A 96 8.20 9.10 2.46
CA MET A 96 7.88 8.45 1.18
C MET A 96 8.94 7.41 0.84
N VAL A 97 8.53 6.16 0.69
CA VAL A 97 9.30 5.10 0.05
C VAL A 97 8.83 5.01 -1.39
N HIS A 98 9.66 5.49 -2.33
CA HIS A 98 9.25 5.58 -3.73
C HIS A 98 9.22 4.24 -4.44
N VAL A 99 10.20 3.37 -4.18
CA VAL A 99 10.29 2.02 -4.72
C VAL A 99 10.91 1.13 -3.65
N ALA A 100 10.08 0.38 -2.93
CA ALA A 100 10.54 -0.49 -1.85
C ALA A 100 11.43 -1.63 -2.39
N ASN A 101 11.02 -2.28 -3.47
CA ASN A 101 11.72 -3.39 -4.11
C ASN A 101 12.39 -2.93 -5.42
N LEU A 102 13.48 -2.16 -5.29
CA LEU A 102 14.21 -1.66 -6.45
C LEU A 102 14.72 -2.76 -7.40
N PRO A 103 15.21 -3.93 -6.93
CA PRO A 103 15.57 -5.04 -7.81
C PRO A 103 14.42 -5.53 -8.70
N SER A 104 13.22 -5.70 -8.13
CA SER A 104 12.02 -6.11 -8.87
C SER A 104 11.62 -5.04 -9.91
N TYR A 105 11.63 -3.76 -9.54
CA TYR A 105 11.35 -2.65 -10.44
C TYR A 105 12.29 -2.64 -11.66
N LEU A 106 13.60 -2.72 -11.43
CA LEU A 106 14.60 -2.67 -12.50
C LEU A 106 14.56 -3.89 -13.44
N ARG A 107 14.15 -5.05 -12.91
CA ARG A 107 14.03 -6.29 -13.69
C ARG A 107 12.62 -6.55 -14.22
N ARG A 108 11.65 -5.71 -13.84
CA ARG A 108 10.23 -5.84 -14.24
C ARG A 108 9.66 -7.22 -13.90
N THR A 109 9.94 -7.70 -12.68
CA THR A 109 9.45 -9.00 -12.23
C THR A 109 8.13 -8.84 -11.49
N VAL A 110 7.16 -9.69 -11.84
CA VAL A 110 5.84 -9.75 -11.24
C VAL A 110 5.95 -10.45 -9.88
N TYR A 111 5.41 -9.85 -8.83
CA TYR A 111 5.35 -10.30 -7.43
C TYR A 111 6.70 -10.57 -6.74
N TYR A 112 7.67 -11.18 -7.42
CA TYR A 112 8.83 -11.78 -6.78
C TYR A 112 10.12 -11.01 -7.07
N SER A 113 10.98 -10.94 -6.08
CA SER A 113 12.32 -10.40 -6.23
C SER A 113 13.16 -11.32 -7.16
N PRO A 114 13.88 -10.76 -8.15
CA PRO A 114 14.69 -11.54 -9.06
C PRO A 114 16.00 -12.03 -8.42
N ILE A 115 16.30 -11.66 -7.17
CA ILE A 115 17.52 -12.04 -6.45
C ILE A 115 17.26 -13.29 -5.61
N ASP A 116 16.20 -13.29 -4.80
CA ASP A 116 15.93 -14.35 -3.83
C ASP A 116 14.60 -15.10 -4.07
N GLY A 117 13.85 -14.74 -5.13
CA GLY A 117 12.59 -15.38 -5.48
C GLY A 117 11.46 -15.16 -4.46
N LYS A 118 11.62 -14.26 -3.50
CA LYS A 118 10.62 -14.00 -2.46
C LYS A 118 9.69 -12.84 -2.86
N ASN A 119 8.45 -12.92 -2.42
CA ASN A 119 7.53 -11.79 -2.43
C ASN A 119 7.83 -10.92 -1.21
N LEU A 120 8.21 -9.65 -1.44
CA LEU A 120 8.56 -8.73 -0.35
C LEU A 120 7.40 -8.56 0.64
N ASN A 121 6.15 -8.53 0.15
CA ASN A 121 4.96 -8.41 1.00
C ASN A 121 4.53 -9.75 1.62
N ARG A 122 5.48 -10.67 1.83
CA ARG A 122 5.29 -11.96 2.54
C ARG A 122 6.39 -12.25 3.56
N VAL A 123 7.33 -11.30 3.75
CA VAL A 123 8.51 -11.53 4.60
C VAL A 123 8.66 -10.50 5.73
N TYR A 124 7.67 -9.64 5.94
CA TYR A 124 7.68 -8.69 7.04
C TYR A 124 7.52 -9.38 8.43
N PRO A 125 8.15 -8.86 9.48
CA PRO A 125 8.88 -7.58 9.59
C PRO A 125 10.31 -7.62 9.05
N GLY A 126 10.75 -8.73 8.47
CA GLY A 126 12.07 -8.93 7.94
C GLY A 126 13.13 -9.30 8.98
N ARG A 127 14.36 -9.56 8.52
CA ARG A 127 15.52 -9.90 9.35
C ARG A 127 16.79 -9.26 8.78
N PRO A 128 17.68 -8.71 9.62
CA PRO A 128 18.90 -8.05 9.15
C PRO A 128 19.93 -9.01 8.53
N ASP A 129 19.89 -10.27 8.91
CA ASP A 129 20.77 -11.36 8.47
C ASP A 129 20.15 -12.26 7.37
N GLY A 130 18.94 -11.93 6.91
CA GLY A 130 18.19 -12.69 5.92
C GLY A 130 18.60 -12.41 4.47
N THR A 131 17.80 -12.92 3.53
CA THR A 131 17.91 -12.62 2.10
C THR A 131 17.56 -11.16 1.80
N VAL A 132 17.79 -10.70 0.56
CA VAL A 132 17.59 -9.29 0.19
C VAL A 132 16.17 -8.80 0.50
N SER A 133 15.12 -9.59 0.23
CA SER A 133 13.74 -9.22 0.54
C SER A 133 13.52 -9.10 2.06
N GLU A 134 14.07 -10.01 2.87
CA GLU A 134 13.98 -9.95 4.33
C GLU A 134 14.74 -8.74 4.88
N ARG A 135 15.90 -8.38 4.32
CA ARG A 135 16.66 -7.19 4.73
C ARG A 135 15.96 -5.89 4.31
N ILE A 136 15.34 -5.84 3.11
CA ILE A 136 14.50 -4.71 2.68
C ILE A 136 13.35 -4.53 3.67
N ALA A 137 12.61 -5.59 4.00
CA ALA A 137 11.51 -5.56 4.95
C ALA A 137 11.96 -5.09 6.34
N HIS A 138 13.13 -5.55 6.80
CA HIS A 138 13.72 -5.13 8.07
C HIS A 138 14.03 -3.62 8.08
N VAL A 139 14.69 -3.11 7.04
CA VAL A 139 15.02 -1.68 6.92
C VAL A 139 13.76 -0.82 6.85
N ILE A 140 12.74 -1.24 6.09
CA ILE A 140 11.46 -0.51 6.03
C ILE A 140 10.75 -0.57 7.38
N THR A 141 10.79 -1.70 8.08
CA THR A 141 10.17 -1.83 9.40
C THR A 141 10.81 -0.87 10.40
N THR A 142 12.14 -0.87 10.52
CA THR A 142 12.86 -0.13 11.55
C THR A 142 12.99 1.36 11.23
N GLU A 143 13.24 1.72 9.97
CA GLU A 143 13.49 3.10 9.56
C GLU A 143 12.23 3.88 9.16
N ILE A 144 11.16 3.19 8.78
CA ILE A 144 9.93 3.82 8.29
C ILE A 144 8.72 3.47 9.18
N ILE A 145 8.37 2.18 9.30
CA ILE A 145 7.14 1.76 9.98
C ILE A 145 7.19 2.12 11.47
N ASP A 146 8.28 1.80 12.16
CA ASP A 146 8.42 2.05 13.60
C ASP A 146 8.36 3.56 13.95
N ARG A 147 8.61 4.42 12.97
CA ARG A 147 8.67 5.88 13.12
C ARG A 147 7.43 6.62 12.62
N ALA A 148 6.50 5.93 11.98
CA ALA A 148 5.25 6.49 11.51
C ALA A 148 4.14 6.41 12.58
N ASP A 149 3.17 7.33 12.50
CA ASP A 149 1.91 7.27 13.23
C ASP A 149 0.80 6.63 12.39
N TYR A 150 0.85 6.82 11.05
CA TYR A 150 -0.06 6.28 10.06
C TYR A 150 0.72 5.70 8.88
N LEU A 151 0.15 4.68 8.23
CA LEU A 151 0.80 4.06 7.07
C LEU A 151 -0.20 3.79 5.94
N VAL A 152 0.22 4.06 4.71
CA VAL A 152 -0.44 3.57 3.50
C VAL A 152 0.57 2.76 2.68
N ASP A 153 0.30 1.46 2.52
CA ASP A 153 0.99 0.57 1.59
C ASP A 153 0.29 0.67 0.24
N MET A 154 0.96 1.32 -0.71
CA MET A 154 0.37 1.73 -1.98
C MET A 154 0.70 0.71 -3.07
N HIS A 155 -0.31 -0.04 -3.47
CA HIS A 155 -0.25 -1.08 -4.49
C HIS A 155 -1.07 -0.71 -5.73
N SER A 156 -0.86 -1.44 -6.80
CA SER A 156 -1.69 -1.42 -8.00
C SER A 156 -1.75 -2.81 -8.63
N GLY A 157 -2.49 -2.96 -9.74
CA GLY A 157 -2.35 -4.17 -10.54
C GLY A 157 -0.89 -4.36 -10.95
N ASP A 158 -0.31 -5.50 -10.58
CA ASP A 158 1.02 -5.90 -11.01
C ASP A 158 1.04 -6.11 -12.56
N GLY A 159 2.16 -6.44 -13.14
CA GLY A 159 2.30 -6.56 -14.61
C GLY A 159 1.32 -7.48 -15.31
N ASN A 160 0.55 -8.27 -14.58
CA ASN A 160 -0.44 -9.22 -15.06
C ASN A 160 -1.85 -9.01 -14.50
N GLU A 161 -2.12 -7.96 -13.71
CA GLU A 161 -3.40 -7.77 -13.03
C GLU A 161 -4.12 -6.49 -13.48
N MET A 162 -5.46 -6.56 -13.49
CA MET A 162 -6.34 -5.39 -13.57
C MET A 162 -7.10 -5.26 -12.25
N VAL A 163 -6.87 -4.14 -11.55
CA VAL A 163 -7.38 -3.88 -10.21
C VAL A 163 -8.17 -2.58 -10.18
N ARG A 164 -9.46 -2.64 -9.91
CA ARG A 164 -10.26 -1.45 -9.58
C ARG A 164 -9.88 -0.92 -8.21
N PRO A 165 -9.96 0.41 -7.97
CA PRO A 165 -9.62 0.98 -6.67
C PRO A 165 -10.41 0.37 -5.52
N TYR A 166 -9.70 -0.19 -4.53
CA TYR A 166 -10.22 -0.61 -3.24
C TYR A 166 -9.11 -0.53 -2.16
N ALA A 167 -9.48 -0.68 -0.90
CA ALA A 167 -8.50 -0.76 0.19
C ALA A 167 -8.72 -2.00 1.04
N TYR A 168 -7.64 -2.51 1.62
CA TYR A 168 -7.72 -3.38 2.79
C TYR A 168 -7.59 -2.54 4.05
N ALA A 169 -8.54 -2.71 4.99
CA ALA A 169 -8.47 -2.17 6.33
C ALA A 169 -8.52 -3.33 7.34
N GLY A 170 -7.45 -3.49 8.12
CA GLY A 170 -7.36 -4.56 9.13
C GLY A 170 -8.37 -4.37 10.25
N ARG A 171 -9.05 -5.45 10.67
CA ARG A 171 -9.86 -5.52 11.88
C ARG A 171 -9.45 -6.76 12.68
N LEU A 172 -8.37 -6.60 13.46
CA LEU A 172 -7.80 -7.71 14.21
C LEU A 172 -8.41 -7.86 15.62
N GLY A 173 -9.12 -6.86 16.11
CA GLY A 173 -9.66 -6.85 17.47
C GLY A 173 -8.61 -6.78 18.58
N LEU A 174 -7.38 -6.40 18.25
CA LEU A 174 -6.28 -6.23 19.20
C LEU A 174 -6.26 -4.81 19.80
N ASP A 175 -6.70 -3.82 19.04
CA ASP A 175 -6.88 -2.44 19.46
C ASP A 175 -7.99 -1.80 18.61
N ALA A 176 -9.14 -1.59 19.22
CA ALA A 176 -10.34 -1.05 18.57
C ALA A 176 -10.10 0.33 17.93
N ARG A 177 -9.20 1.14 18.51
CA ARG A 177 -8.84 2.44 17.95
C ARG A 177 -8.09 2.28 16.62
N THR A 178 -7.10 1.42 16.59
CA THR A 178 -6.33 1.14 15.37
C THR A 178 -7.22 0.58 14.27
N ASP A 179 -8.11 -0.38 14.60
CA ASP A 179 -9.07 -0.96 13.66
C ASP A 179 -10.00 0.14 13.06
N SER A 180 -10.57 1.01 13.92
CA SER A 180 -11.46 2.08 13.51
C SER A 180 -10.75 3.13 12.66
N LEU A 181 -9.58 3.60 13.09
CA LEU A 181 -8.80 4.59 12.35
C LEU A 181 -8.27 4.04 11.02
N SER A 182 -7.93 2.75 10.92
CA SER A 182 -7.55 2.13 9.64
C SER A 182 -8.69 2.21 8.62
N ARG A 183 -9.93 1.94 9.03
CA ARG A 183 -11.11 2.12 8.18
C ARG A 183 -11.34 3.59 7.82
N GLU A 184 -11.18 4.50 8.78
CA GLU A 184 -11.36 5.94 8.56
C GLU A 184 -10.37 6.48 7.53
N ILE A 185 -9.08 6.13 7.61
CA ILE A 185 -8.09 6.59 6.64
C ILE A 185 -8.29 5.99 5.25
N ALA A 186 -8.91 4.80 5.13
CA ALA A 186 -9.32 4.26 3.83
C ALA A 186 -10.41 5.12 3.17
N LEU A 187 -11.41 5.56 3.96
CA LEU A 187 -12.42 6.51 3.49
C LEU A 187 -11.82 7.88 3.18
N ALA A 188 -10.92 8.38 4.05
CA ALA A 188 -10.25 9.66 3.86
C ALA A 188 -9.38 9.67 2.58
N TRP A 189 -8.77 8.54 2.21
CA TRP A 189 -8.10 8.37 0.93
C TRP A 189 -9.06 8.55 -0.26
N GLY A 190 -10.30 8.16 -0.10
CA GLY A 190 -11.35 8.24 -1.13
C GLY A 190 -11.81 6.88 -1.64
N HIS A 191 -11.43 5.79 -0.98
CA HIS A 191 -11.91 4.47 -1.36
C HIS A 191 -13.40 4.31 -1.08
N THR A 192 -14.12 3.82 -2.09
CA THR A 192 -15.55 3.46 -2.03
C THR A 192 -15.78 1.94 -1.95
N ARG A 193 -14.70 1.16 -1.93
CA ARG A 193 -14.69 -0.28 -1.71
C ARG A 193 -13.63 -0.60 -0.67
N ILE A 194 -14.02 -1.25 0.42
CA ILE A 194 -13.12 -1.53 1.53
C ILE A 194 -13.28 -2.99 1.94
N VAL A 195 -12.22 -3.75 1.82
CA VAL A 195 -12.11 -5.11 2.35
C VAL A 195 -11.74 -5.00 3.83
N ILE A 196 -12.62 -5.48 4.69
CA ILE A 196 -12.35 -5.62 6.13
C ILE A 196 -11.60 -6.93 6.34
N ASP A 197 -10.30 -6.82 6.57
CA ASP A 197 -9.43 -7.97 6.69
C ASP A 197 -9.30 -8.42 8.14
N THR A 198 -9.86 -9.59 8.44
CA THR A 198 -9.92 -10.17 9.79
C THR A 198 -8.95 -11.33 10.00
N GLU A 199 -8.29 -11.79 8.91
CA GLU A 199 -7.50 -13.04 8.90
C GLU A 199 -5.98 -12.82 8.86
N ARG A 200 -5.52 -11.59 9.08
CA ARG A 200 -4.09 -11.31 9.10
C ARG A 200 -3.39 -11.97 10.29
N PRO A 201 -2.10 -12.34 10.12
CA PRO A 201 -1.28 -12.83 11.24
C PRO A 201 -1.30 -11.86 12.43
N ARG A 202 -1.30 -12.43 13.66
CA ARG A 202 -1.36 -11.66 14.91
C ARG A 202 -0.03 -11.62 15.67
N ASP A 203 0.98 -12.31 15.16
CA ASP A 203 2.32 -12.31 15.71
C ASP A 203 3.14 -11.15 15.10
N PRO A 204 3.59 -10.16 15.91
CA PRO A 204 4.43 -9.08 15.43
C PRO A 204 5.78 -9.53 14.81
N ALA A 205 6.29 -10.71 15.22
CA ALA A 205 7.53 -11.30 14.68
C ALA A 205 7.30 -12.01 13.33
N ALA A 206 6.06 -12.28 12.97
CA ALA A 206 5.64 -12.93 11.74
C ALA A 206 4.43 -12.21 11.13
N SER A 207 4.52 -10.90 11.00
CA SER A 207 3.43 -10.04 10.53
C SER A 207 3.12 -10.22 9.04
N VAL A 208 4.05 -10.73 8.26
CA VAL A 208 3.96 -11.15 6.85
C VAL A 208 3.82 -9.98 5.88
N TYR A 209 2.97 -8.99 6.15
CA TYR A 209 2.62 -7.89 5.23
C TYR A 209 3.04 -6.53 5.79
N THR A 210 3.37 -5.59 4.92
CA THR A 210 3.73 -4.20 5.26
C THR A 210 2.67 -3.54 6.14
N GLN A 211 1.43 -3.50 5.65
CA GLN A 211 0.29 -2.90 6.35
C GLN A 211 0.05 -3.56 7.72
N ASN A 212 0.08 -4.90 7.77
CA ASN A 212 -0.13 -5.66 9.00
C ASN A 212 0.97 -5.41 10.03
N THR A 213 2.21 -5.19 9.57
CA THR A 213 3.35 -4.83 10.42
C THR A 213 3.11 -3.52 11.18
N ALA A 214 2.55 -2.52 10.52
CA ALA A 214 2.14 -1.27 11.17
C ALA A 214 0.94 -1.49 12.11
N HIS A 215 -0.07 -2.23 11.66
CA HIS A 215 -1.28 -2.50 12.45
C HIS A 215 -0.98 -3.20 13.78
N LEU A 216 -0.12 -4.22 13.77
CA LEU A 216 0.34 -4.92 14.98
C LEU A 216 1.17 -4.03 15.93
N ARG A 217 1.67 -2.90 15.45
CA ARG A 217 2.34 -1.84 16.24
C ARG A 217 1.39 -0.73 16.68
N ARG A 218 0.06 -0.98 16.60
CA ARG A 218 -1.01 -0.03 16.92
C ARG A 218 -0.94 1.26 16.10
N LYS A 219 -0.51 1.14 14.85
CA LYS A 219 -0.47 2.23 13.88
C LYS A 219 -1.57 2.00 12.86
N PRO A 220 -2.55 2.93 12.73
CA PRO A 220 -3.57 2.84 11.70
C PRO A 220 -2.93 2.72 10.31
N ALA A 221 -3.32 1.68 9.57
CA ALA A 221 -2.71 1.36 8.30
C ALA A 221 -3.70 0.74 7.32
N ILE A 222 -3.51 1.04 6.04
CA ILE A 222 -4.25 0.43 4.94
C ILE A 222 -3.29 -0.07 3.86
N THR A 223 -3.75 -1.05 3.08
CA THR A 223 -3.25 -1.28 1.74
C THR A 223 -4.22 -0.62 0.77
N SER A 224 -3.73 0.29 -0.06
CA SER A 224 -4.48 0.93 -1.15
C SER A 224 -4.16 0.22 -2.44
N GLU A 225 -5.17 -0.27 -3.15
CA GLU A 225 -5.06 -0.99 -4.40
C GLU A 225 -5.73 -0.21 -5.53
N GLY A 226 -5.15 -0.22 -6.74
CA GLY A 226 -5.78 0.36 -7.92
C GLY A 226 -4.80 0.63 -9.05
N GLY A 227 -5.02 0.02 -10.21
CA GLY A 227 -4.19 0.16 -11.38
C GLY A 227 -4.22 -1.07 -12.29
N TYR A 228 -3.63 -0.95 -13.45
CA TYR A 228 -3.80 -1.89 -14.55
C TYR A 228 -2.45 -2.30 -15.14
N LEU A 229 -2.13 -3.60 -15.14
CA LEU A 229 -1.04 -4.21 -15.88
C LEU A 229 0.34 -3.56 -15.69
N GLY A 230 0.60 -3.05 -14.48
CA GLY A 230 1.87 -2.38 -14.18
C GLY A 230 2.06 -1.05 -14.91
N LEU A 231 1.02 -0.46 -15.45
CA LEU A 231 1.11 0.79 -16.22
C LEU A 231 1.07 2.02 -15.29
N ALA A 232 1.67 3.11 -15.76
CA ALA A 232 1.47 4.44 -15.19
C ALA A 232 0.18 5.07 -15.77
N ASP A 233 -0.94 4.37 -15.63
CA ASP A 233 -2.22 4.86 -16.08
C ASP A 233 -2.58 6.18 -15.38
N GLU A 234 -2.95 7.19 -16.16
CA GLU A 234 -3.15 8.55 -15.63
C GLU A 234 -4.30 8.62 -14.62
N GLU A 235 -5.38 7.88 -14.85
CA GLU A 235 -6.51 7.83 -13.91
C GLU A 235 -6.07 7.29 -12.56
N MET A 236 -5.30 6.21 -12.54
CA MET A 236 -4.83 5.57 -11.32
C MET A 236 -3.71 6.37 -10.64
N VAL A 237 -2.85 7.02 -11.41
CA VAL A 237 -1.86 7.97 -10.87
C VAL A 237 -2.57 9.13 -10.17
N GLN A 238 -3.62 9.71 -10.79
CA GLN A 238 -4.41 10.80 -10.19
C GLN A 238 -5.23 10.32 -8.99
N HIS A 239 -5.79 9.10 -9.02
CA HIS A 239 -6.48 8.49 -7.88
C HIS A 239 -5.55 8.43 -6.66
N ASN A 240 -4.35 7.91 -6.82
CA ASN A 240 -3.36 7.79 -5.74
C ASN A 240 -2.86 9.17 -5.26
N LEU A 241 -2.54 10.09 -6.18
CA LEU A 241 -2.13 11.46 -5.83
C LEU A 241 -3.22 12.18 -5.01
N THR A 242 -4.46 12.10 -5.48
CA THR A 242 -5.62 12.69 -4.80
C THR A 242 -5.81 12.05 -3.43
N GLY A 243 -5.67 10.73 -3.31
CA GLY A 243 -5.74 9.99 -2.05
C GLY A 243 -4.71 10.48 -1.03
N VAL A 244 -3.46 10.66 -1.45
CA VAL A 244 -2.42 11.24 -0.58
C VAL A 244 -2.83 12.62 -0.06
N LEU A 245 -3.27 13.53 -0.94
CA LEU A 245 -3.61 14.88 -0.55
C LEU A 245 -4.88 14.94 0.33
N ARG A 246 -5.87 14.11 0.05
CA ARG A 246 -7.10 13.96 0.88
C ARG A 246 -6.75 13.46 2.28
N LEU A 247 -5.95 12.39 2.38
CA LEU A 247 -5.50 11.85 3.66
C LEU A 247 -4.76 12.90 4.49
N LEU A 248 -3.81 13.61 3.88
CA LEU A 248 -3.06 14.64 4.60
C LEU A 248 -3.95 15.82 5.06
N ARG A 249 -4.97 16.22 4.28
CA ARG A 249 -5.98 17.20 4.73
C ARG A 249 -6.85 16.64 5.85
N HIS A 250 -7.27 15.39 5.76
CA HIS A 250 -8.06 14.72 6.82
C HIS A 250 -7.32 14.71 8.15
N LEU A 251 -6.02 14.40 8.12
CA LEU A 251 -5.15 14.40 9.29
C LEU A 251 -4.70 15.82 9.73
N ARG A 252 -5.26 16.88 9.12
CA ARG A 252 -4.90 18.30 9.40
C ARG A 252 -3.43 18.62 9.17
N MET A 253 -2.77 17.86 8.32
CA MET A 253 -1.37 18.08 7.96
C MET A 253 -1.23 19.11 6.84
N LEU A 254 -2.18 19.20 5.91
CA LEU A 254 -2.24 20.23 4.88
C LEU A 254 -3.36 21.25 5.17
N PRO A 255 -3.23 22.51 4.68
CA PRO A 255 -4.29 23.51 4.81
C PRO A 255 -5.54 23.13 4.01
N GLY A 256 -6.66 23.72 4.38
CA GLY A 256 -7.97 23.46 3.80
C GLY A 256 -8.84 22.55 4.68
N ALA A 257 -10.13 22.56 4.39
CA ALA A 257 -11.07 21.63 5.04
C ALA A 257 -10.83 20.21 4.54
N PRO A 258 -11.00 19.18 5.39
CA PRO A 258 -11.03 17.81 4.93
C PRO A 258 -12.16 17.60 3.93
N ASP A 259 -11.88 16.78 2.91
CA ASP A 259 -12.93 16.34 2.01
C ASP A 259 -13.96 15.48 2.77
N PRO A 260 -15.25 15.49 2.38
CA PRO A 260 -16.23 14.58 2.94
C PRO A 260 -15.80 13.11 2.71
N LEU A 261 -16.04 12.28 3.74
CA LEU A 261 -15.80 10.84 3.60
C LEU A 261 -16.85 10.25 2.65
N PRO A 262 -16.44 9.44 1.66
CA PRO A 262 -17.39 8.83 0.74
C PRO A 262 -18.22 7.73 1.42
N ALA A 263 -19.41 7.46 0.90
CA ALA A 263 -20.07 6.20 1.18
C ALA A 263 -19.27 5.05 0.55
N ALA A 264 -19.16 3.94 1.26
CA ALA A 264 -18.40 2.79 0.79
C ALA A 264 -19.20 1.49 0.89
N VAL A 265 -18.90 0.57 -0.03
CA VAL A 265 -19.30 -0.83 0.05
C VAL A 265 -18.18 -1.58 0.78
N TYR A 266 -18.54 -2.36 1.77
CA TYR A 266 -17.62 -3.17 2.55
C TYR A 266 -17.67 -4.62 2.13
N PHE A 267 -16.54 -5.30 2.24
CA PHE A 267 -16.37 -6.71 1.92
C PHE A 267 -15.63 -7.39 3.08
N GLU A 268 -16.02 -8.59 3.46
CA GLU A 268 -15.32 -9.33 4.52
C GLU A 268 -14.86 -10.70 4.05
N ARG A 269 -15.72 -11.43 3.32
CA ARG A 269 -15.36 -12.71 2.73
C ARG A 269 -14.74 -12.49 1.36
N THR A 270 -13.48 -12.88 1.21
CA THR A 270 -12.76 -12.84 -0.07
C THR A 270 -12.17 -14.21 -0.39
N GLU A 271 -12.08 -14.56 -1.67
CA GLU A 271 -11.38 -15.76 -2.10
C GLU A 271 -10.60 -15.49 -3.39
N VAL A 272 -9.31 -15.79 -3.34
CA VAL A 272 -8.43 -15.77 -4.49
C VAL A 272 -8.58 -17.10 -5.22
N VAL A 273 -9.20 -17.07 -6.38
CA VAL A 273 -9.32 -18.25 -7.24
C VAL A 273 -8.00 -18.49 -7.94
N ARG A 274 -7.50 -19.72 -7.85
CA ARG A 274 -6.18 -20.09 -8.36
C ARG A 274 -6.26 -21.10 -9.49
N SER A 275 -5.30 -21.01 -10.40
CA SER A 275 -5.18 -21.95 -11.51
C SER A 275 -4.82 -23.36 -11.01
N PRO A 276 -5.56 -24.40 -11.43
CA PRO A 276 -5.25 -25.79 -11.07
C PRO A 276 -4.11 -26.38 -11.91
N GLY A 277 -3.65 -25.69 -12.95
CA GLY A 277 -2.62 -26.20 -13.86
C GLY A 277 -1.85 -25.07 -14.55
N THR A 278 -0.84 -25.46 -15.32
CA THR A 278 -0.04 -24.55 -16.17
C THR A 278 -0.54 -24.60 -17.60
N GLY A 279 -0.71 -23.43 -18.25
CA GLY A 279 -1.19 -23.37 -19.62
C GLY A 279 -1.52 -21.94 -20.08
N ILE A 280 -2.50 -21.83 -20.97
CA ILE A 280 -3.00 -20.57 -21.52
C ILE A 280 -4.35 -20.25 -20.90
N TRP A 281 -4.42 -19.11 -20.23
CA TRP A 281 -5.62 -18.63 -19.53
C TRP A 281 -6.44 -17.68 -20.41
N TYR A 282 -7.73 -17.89 -20.43
CA TYR A 282 -8.71 -17.05 -21.14
C TYR A 282 -9.76 -16.56 -20.13
N PRO A 283 -9.64 -15.33 -19.60
CA PRO A 283 -10.64 -14.79 -18.68
C PRO A 283 -11.98 -14.52 -19.39
N ALA A 284 -13.09 -14.75 -18.67
CA ALA A 284 -14.45 -14.49 -19.14
C ALA A 284 -15.15 -13.39 -18.33
N VAL A 285 -14.45 -12.77 -17.39
CA VAL A 285 -14.97 -11.73 -16.49
C VAL A 285 -14.01 -10.55 -16.44
N ALA A 286 -14.51 -9.40 -16.01
CA ALA A 286 -13.73 -8.19 -15.78
C ALA A 286 -13.72 -7.82 -14.29
N GLU A 287 -12.76 -6.99 -13.88
CA GLU A 287 -12.69 -6.41 -12.55
C GLU A 287 -13.91 -5.52 -12.27
N GLY A 288 -14.45 -5.61 -11.06
CA GLY A 288 -15.68 -4.94 -10.63
C GLY A 288 -16.97 -5.59 -11.13
N GLN A 289 -16.91 -6.67 -11.94
CA GLN A 289 -18.09 -7.40 -12.40
C GLN A 289 -18.72 -8.18 -11.23
N ALA A 290 -20.04 -8.10 -11.10
CA ALA A 290 -20.81 -8.98 -10.23
C ALA A 290 -20.91 -10.38 -10.84
N VAL A 291 -20.68 -11.41 -10.04
CA VAL A 291 -20.77 -12.82 -10.45
C VAL A 291 -21.66 -13.60 -9.50
N ALA A 292 -22.43 -14.56 -10.03
CA ALA A 292 -23.15 -15.52 -9.21
C ALA A 292 -22.25 -16.72 -8.85
N ALA A 293 -22.58 -17.46 -7.81
CA ALA A 293 -21.92 -18.74 -7.52
C ALA A 293 -21.97 -19.68 -8.74
N GLY A 294 -20.84 -20.29 -9.08
CA GLY A 294 -20.71 -21.17 -10.24
C GLY A 294 -20.57 -20.47 -11.60
N SER A 295 -20.66 -19.10 -11.69
CA SER A 295 -20.37 -18.38 -12.93
C SER A 295 -18.98 -18.71 -13.45
N VAL A 296 -18.84 -18.87 -14.76
CA VAL A 296 -17.52 -19.10 -15.39
C VAL A 296 -16.67 -17.85 -15.26
N LEU A 297 -15.49 -17.98 -14.66
CA LEU A 297 -14.47 -16.92 -14.56
C LEU A 297 -13.54 -16.95 -15.77
N GLY A 298 -13.36 -18.10 -16.38
CA GLY A 298 -12.51 -18.30 -17.54
C GLY A 298 -12.19 -19.76 -17.79
N VAL A 299 -11.37 -19.97 -18.83
CA VAL A 299 -10.94 -21.29 -19.29
C VAL A 299 -9.42 -21.35 -19.30
N LEU A 300 -8.87 -22.42 -18.76
CA LEU A 300 -7.46 -22.78 -18.89
C LEU A 300 -7.34 -23.87 -19.96
N THR A 301 -6.46 -23.64 -20.93
CA THR A 301 -6.13 -24.66 -21.94
C THR A 301 -4.67 -25.09 -21.81
N GLY A 302 -4.36 -26.27 -22.33
CA GLY A 302 -2.98 -26.68 -22.60
C GLY A 302 -2.40 -25.91 -23.80
N PHE A 303 -1.12 -26.10 -24.06
CA PHE A 303 -0.41 -25.41 -25.15
C PHE A 303 -0.87 -25.85 -26.56
N PHE A 304 -1.62 -26.94 -26.65
CA PHE A 304 -2.19 -27.45 -27.90
C PHE A 304 -3.68 -27.10 -28.07
N GLY A 305 -4.26 -26.34 -27.11
CA GLY A 305 -5.64 -25.86 -27.18
C GLY A 305 -6.66 -26.76 -26.48
N ASP A 306 -6.26 -27.91 -25.95
CA ASP A 306 -7.17 -28.78 -25.18
C ASP A 306 -7.56 -28.10 -23.86
N THR A 307 -8.86 -28.12 -23.51
CA THR A 307 -9.33 -27.56 -22.26
C THR A 307 -8.82 -28.39 -21.07
N LEU A 308 -8.06 -27.75 -20.18
CA LEU A 308 -7.58 -28.35 -18.94
C LEU A 308 -8.56 -28.12 -17.77
N ALA A 309 -9.15 -26.92 -17.69
CA ALA A 309 -10.09 -26.56 -16.65
C ALA A 309 -11.00 -25.39 -17.05
N VAL A 310 -12.22 -25.40 -16.49
CA VAL A 310 -13.14 -24.27 -16.49
C VAL A 310 -13.25 -23.76 -15.07
N LEU A 311 -12.70 -22.58 -14.78
CA LEU A 311 -12.70 -22.00 -13.45
C LEU A 311 -14.00 -21.25 -13.21
N ARG A 312 -14.53 -21.40 -11.99
CA ARG A 312 -15.83 -20.85 -11.62
C ARG A 312 -15.76 -20.07 -10.32
N ALA A 313 -16.68 -19.11 -10.15
CA ALA A 313 -16.83 -18.36 -8.92
C ALA A 313 -17.25 -19.29 -7.76
N PRO A 314 -16.52 -19.29 -6.63
CA PRO A 314 -16.83 -20.16 -5.49
C PRO A 314 -18.13 -19.76 -4.78
N PHE A 315 -18.50 -18.49 -4.88
CA PHE A 315 -19.72 -17.89 -4.34
C PHE A 315 -20.10 -16.65 -5.15
N GLY A 316 -21.31 -16.13 -4.93
CA GLY A 316 -21.74 -14.87 -5.53
C GLY A 316 -21.06 -13.66 -4.88
N GLY A 317 -20.62 -12.70 -5.68
CA GLY A 317 -19.92 -11.53 -5.19
C GLY A 317 -19.48 -10.60 -6.32
N VAL A 318 -18.40 -9.85 -6.07
CA VAL A 318 -17.80 -8.90 -7.02
C VAL A 318 -16.35 -9.31 -7.27
N MET A 319 -15.93 -9.28 -8.54
CA MET A 319 -14.52 -9.45 -8.90
C MET A 319 -13.71 -8.22 -8.46
N MET A 320 -12.84 -8.35 -7.48
CA MET A 320 -12.01 -7.25 -7.00
C MET A 320 -10.86 -6.96 -7.95
N TYR A 321 -10.24 -8.01 -8.46
CA TYR A 321 -9.27 -7.97 -9.54
C TYR A 321 -9.37 -9.21 -10.42
N VAL A 322 -8.81 -9.12 -11.62
CA VAL A 322 -8.66 -10.24 -12.57
C VAL A 322 -7.25 -10.24 -13.14
N VAL A 323 -6.78 -11.42 -13.54
CA VAL A 323 -5.54 -11.60 -14.31
C VAL A 323 -5.93 -11.79 -15.77
N PRO A 324 -5.78 -10.76 -16.65
CA PRO A 324 -6.15 -10.87 -18.05
C PRO A 324 -5.05 -11.46 -18.94
N THR A 325 -3.81 -11.58 -18.43
CA THR A 325 -2.68 -12.09 -19.21
C THR A 325 -2.76 -13.61 -19.40
N PRO A 326 -2.46 -14.12 -20.60
CA PRO A 326 -2.70 -15.53 -20.93
C PRO A 326 -1.68 -16.51 -20.30
N ALA A 327 -0.47 -16.08 -19.97
CA ALA A 327 0.51 -16.96 -19.34
C ALA A 327 0.07 -17.29 -17.91
N MET A 328 -0.12 -18.57 -17.61
CA MET A 328 -0.64 -19.00 -16.31
C MET A 328 0.11 -20.22 -15.81
N ASN A 329 0.61 -20.17 -14.58
CA ASN A 329 1.19 -21.31 -13.89
C ASN A 329 0.22 -21.90 -12.86
N GLN A 330 0.40 -23.18 -12.55
CA GLN A 330 -0.35 -23.83 -11.47
C GLN A 330 -0.14 -23.07 -10.15
N GLY A 331 -1.24 -22.81 -9.45
CA GLY A 331 -1.25 -22.11 -8.17
C GLY A 331 -1.25 -20.57 -8.26
N GLU A 332 -1.02 -19.99 -9.45
CA GLU A 332 -1.13 -18.54 -9.63
C GLU A 332 -2.59 -18.06 -9.54
N PRO A 333 -2.83 -16.82 -9.08
CA PRO A 333 -4.17 -16.25 -9.02
C PRO A 333 -4.72 -15.99 -10.43
N VAL A 334 -6.02 -16.20 -10.62
CA VAL A 334 -6.75 -15.76 -11.82
C VAL A 334 -7.64 -14.56 -11.51
N GLY A 335 -7.89 -14.27 -10.25
CA GLY A 335 -8.69 -13.16 -9.74
C GLY A 335 -9.19 -13.39 -8.34
N MET A 336 -9.85 -12.38 -7.75
CA MET A 336 -10.42 -12.44 -6.41
C MET A 336 -11.90 -12.09 -6.44
N VAL A 337 -12.73 -12.93 -5.83
CA VAL A 337 -14.16 -12.67 -5.59
C VAL A 337 -14.35 -12.22 -4.15
N ALA A 338 -15.16 -11.18 -3.94
CA ALA A 338 -15.48 -10.65 -2.62
C ALA A 338 -17.00 -10.51 -2.41
N VAL A 339 -17.47 -10.83 -1.21
CA VAL A 339 -18.88 -10.71 -0.83
C VAL A 339 -19.12 -9.37 -0.16
N PRO A 340 -20.03 -8.52 -0.69
CA PRO A 340 -20.40 -7.27 -0.03
C PRO A 340 -21.16 -7.56 1.28
N ILE A 341 -20.88 -6.74 2.31
CA ILE A 341 -21.56 -6.77 3.60
C ILE A 341 -22.18 -5.41 3.91
N LEU A 342 -23.08 -5.38 4.90
CA LEU A 342 -23.53 -4.12 5.51
C LEU A 342 -22.34 -3.43 6.19
N ALA A 343 -22.42 -2.11 6.34
CA ALA A 343 -21.35 -1.34 6.99
C ALA A 343 -21.04 -1.93 8.38
N PRO A 344 -19.76 -2.23 8.66
CA PRO A 344 -19.33 -2.84 9.92
C PRO A 344 -19.30 -1.86 11.09
#